data_2531997aeb916ffe42f4a4374bf93f08
#
_entry.id   2531997aeb916ffe42f4a4374bf93f08
#
_cell.length_a   1.000
_cell.length_b   1.000
_cell.length_c   1.000
_cell.angle_alpha   90.00
_cell.angle_beta   90.00
_cell.angle_gamma   90.00
#
_symmetry.space_group_name_H-M   'P 1'
#
loop_
_entity.id
_entity.type
_entity.pdbx_description
1 polymer ?
#
loop_
_entity_poly.entity_id
_entity_poly.type
_entity_poly.pdbx_seq_one_letter_code
_entity_poly.pdbx_strand_id
1 'polypeptide(L)' 'MSETEETKAATGTVEEVLPDSLFRVRVPASEEKVEEIILAYLAGKMRLHRIRVLVGDQVEMVLDPYGGRARIVRPP' A
#
# COMPACT_ATOMS: atom_id res chain seq x y z
N MET A 1 5.01 -20.98 -12.91
CA MET A 1 4.95 -20.33 -12.84
C MET A 1 4.54 -19.73 -12.11
N SER A 2 4.51 -19.61 -12.10
CA SER A 2 4.26 -18.94 -11.77
C SER A 2 3.83 -18.49 -10.89
N GLU A 3 3.67 -18.52 -10.46
CA GLU A 3 3.35 -18.13 -9.49
C GLU A 3 3.38 -16.93 -9.02
N THR A 4 3.91 -16.47 -9.21
CA THR A 4 4.17 -15.14 -8.89
C THR A 4 3.13 -14.18 -9.20
N GLU A 5 2.26 -14.53 -9.98
CA GLU A 5 1.25 -13.66 -10.43
C GLU A 5 0.38 -13.17 -9.33
N GLU A 6 0.40 -13.80 -8.22
CA GLU A 6 -0.47 -13.37 -7.16
C GLU A 6 0.05 -12.20 -6.41
N THR A 7 1.31 -11.87 -6.54
CA THR A 7 1.91 -10.85 -5.71
C THR A 7 2.25 -9.65 -6.56
N LYS A 8 1.44 -8.62 -6.46
CA LYS A 8 1.69 -7.39 -7.19
C LYS A 8 2.05 -6.30 -6.22
N ALA A 9 3.14 -5.62 -6.53
CA ALA A 9 3.60 -4.52 -5.71
C ALA A 9 3.25 -3.20 -6.38
N ALA A 10 3.04 -2.18 -5.57
CA ALA A 10 2.78 -0.84 -6.07
C ALA A 10 3.38 0.15 -5.10
N THR A 11 3.79 1.29 -5.63
CA THR A 11 4.31 2.38 -4.81
C THR A 11 3.30 3.51 -4.88
N GLY A 12 3.00 4.08 -3.73
CA GLY A 12 2.06 5.18 -3.69
C GLY A 12 2.39 6.17 -2.61
N THR A 13 1.62 7.24 -2.56
CA THR A 13 1.78 8.30 -1.58
C THR A 13 0.60 8.29 -0.63
N VAL A 14 0.88 8.33 0.67
CA VAL A 14 -0.16 8.34 1.68
C VAL A 14 -0.88 9.66 1.62
N GLU A 15 -2.20 9.62 1.43
CA GLU A 15 -3.01 10.83 1.39
C GLU A 15 -3.76 11.08 2.67
N GLU A 16 -4.07 10.02 3.39
CA GLU A 16 -4.85 10.17 4.60
C GLU A 16 -4.55 9.04 5.55
N VAL A 17 -4.47 9.36 6.83
CA VAL A 17 -4.31 8.36 7.88
C VAL A 17 -5.67 8.21 8.55
N LEU A 18 -6.20 7.00 8.53
CA LEU A 18 -7.53 6.72 9.04
C LEU A 18 -7.43 6.03 10.39
N PRO A 19 -8.53 5.94 11.13
CA PRO A 19 -8.53 5.15 12.37
C PRO A 19 -8.19 3.71 12.10
N ASP A 20 -7.76 3.01 13.14
CA ASP A 20 -7.44 1.59 13.08
C ASP A 20 -6.26 1.27 12.18
N SER A 21 -5.32 2.21 12.09
CA SER A 21 -4.08 1.98 11.34
C SER A 21 -4.34 1.68 9.87
N LEU A 22 -5.33 2.35 9.31
CA LEU A 22 -5.61 2.26 7.88
C LEU A 22 -5.13 3.53 7.20
N PHE A 23 -4.83 3.41 5.92
CA PHE A 23 -4.25 4.51 5.15
C PHE A 23 -4.90 4.56 3.78
N ARG A 24 -5.16 5.75 3.31
CA ARG A 24 -5.50 5.95 1.90
C ARG A 24 -4.23 6.29 1.17
N VAL A 25 -3.91 5.48 0.18
CA VAL A 25 -2.67 5.62 -0.57
C VAL A 25 -3.02 5.86 -2.03
N ARG A 26 -2.49 6.92 -2.59
CA ARG A 26 -2.71 7.24 -3.99
C ARG A 26 -1.61 6.62 -4.82
N VAL A 27 -1.99 5.78 -5.76
CA VAL A 27 -1.09 5.20 -6.72
C VAL A 27 -1.23 6.00 -8.01
N PRO A 28 -0.16 6.61 -8.49
CA PRO A 28 -0.28 7.48 -9.65
C PRO A 28 -0.62 6.71 -10.91
N ALA A 29 -1.17 7.42 -11.87
CA ALA A 29 -1.50 6.84 -13.16
C ALA A 29 -0.24 6.39 -13.86
N SER A 30 -0.39 5.38 -14.69
CA SER A 30 0.70 4.90 -15.54
C SER A 30 0.14 4.76 -16.93
N GLU A 31 0.97 4.26 -17.84
CA GLU A 31 0.50 4.09 -19.21
C GLU A 31 -0.64 3.11 -19.30
N GLU A 32 -0.70 2.17 -18.37
CA GLU A 32 -1.69 1.11 -18.45
C GLU A 32 -2.82 1.29 -17.46
N LYS A 33 -2.69 2.18 -16.48
CA LYS A 33 -3.67 2.28 -15.42
C LYS A 33 -3.94 3.72 -15.07
N VAL A 34 -5.17 3.99 -14.65
CA VAL A 34 -5.53 5.30 -14.15
C VAL A 34 -5.08 5.43 -12.71
N GLU A 35 -5.03 6.66 -12.24
CA GLU A 35 -4.74 6.94 -10.84
C GLU A 35 -5.78 6.28 -9.97
N GLU A 36 -5.35 5.80 -8.81
CA GLU A 36 -6.22 5.01 -7.99
C GLU A 36 -5.93 5.27 -6.52
N ILE A 37 -6.97 5.31 -5.69
CA ILE A 37 -6.82 5.42 -4.25
C ILE A 37 -7.07 4.04 -3.66
N ILE A 38 -6.12 3.53 -2.92
CA ILE A 38 -6.19 2.19 -2.38
C ILE A 38 -6.16 2.26 -0.86
N LEU A 39 -7.04 1.50 -0.23
CA LEU A 39 -7.04 1.40 1.22
C LEU A 39 -6.00 0.37 1.64
N ALA A 40 -5.12 0.76 2.56
CA ALA A 40 -3.99 -0.08 2.92
C ALA A 40 -3.82 -0.15 4.43
N TYR A 41 -3.14 -1.19 4.89
CA TYR A 41 -2.82 -1.37 6.29
C TYR A 41 -1.35 -1.76 6.40
N LEU A 42 -0.78 -1.59 7.60
CA LEU A 42 0.62 -1.91 7.83
C LEU A 42 0.83 -3.40 7.95
N ALA A 43 1.89 -3.90 7.32
CA ALA A 43 2.29 -5.28 7.53
C ALA A 43 2.66 -5.48 9.01
N GLY A 44 2.51 -6.70 9.48
CA GLY A 44 2.77 -6.99 10.88
C GLY A 44 4.16 -6.60 11.32
N LYS A 45 5.14 -6.81 10.45
CA LYS A 45 6.52 -6.44 10.76
C LYS A 45 6.65 -4.95 11.04
N MET A 46 5.98 -4.12 10.25
CA MET A 46 6.07 -2.69 10.44
C MET A 46 5.37 -2.26 11.74
N ARG A 47 4.27 -2.92 12.08
CA ARG A 47 3.59 -2.61 13.32
C ARG A 47 4.43 -3.01 14.52
N LEU A 48 5.09 -4.14 14.42
CA LEU A 48 5.94 -4.63 15.48
C LEU A 48 7.08 -3.68 15.77
N HIS A 49 7.65 -3.10 14.72
CA HIS A 49 8.77 -2.17 14.87
C HIS A 49 8.31 -0.73 15.03
N ARG A 50 7.02 -0.51 15.15
CA ARG A 50 6.45 0.81 15.40
C ARG A 50 6.88 1.82 14.35
N ILE A 51 6.93 1.39 13.11
CA ILE A 51 7.27 2.29 12.02
C ILE A 51 6.12 3.24 11.79
N ARG A 52 6.44 4.53 11.72
CA ARG A 52 5.44 5.56 11.58
C ARG A 52 5.27 5.93 10.11
N VAL A 53 4.02 6.02 9.67
CA VAL A 53 3.70 6.42 8.31
C VAL A 53 2.80 7.63 8.40
N LEU A 54 3.15 8.68 7.66
CA LEU A 54 2.45 9.96 7.73
C LEU A 54 1.98 10.36 6.34
N VAL A 55 1.04 11.29 6.32
CA VAL A 55 0.56 11.87 5.07
C VAL A 55 1.76 12.45 4.31
N GLY A 56 1.83 12.14 3.02
CA GLY A 56 2.91 12.59 2.17
C GLY A 56 4.02 11.58 2.00
N ASP A 57 4.04 10.54 2.83
CA ASP A 57 5.08 9.52 2.71
C ASP A 57 4.82 8.63 1.51
N GLN A 58 5.88 8.24 0.84
CA GLN A 58 5.79 7.20 -0.19
C GLN A 58 5.99 5.85 0.46
N VAL A 59 5.15 4.91 0.09
CA VAL A 59 5.22 3.56 0.67
C VAL A 59 5.12 2.54 -0.44
N GLU A 60 5.67 1.38 -0.17
CA GLU A 60 5.54 0.25 -1.08
C GLU A 60 4.53 -0.71 -0.51
N MET A 61 3.62 -1.19 -1.35
CA MET A 61 2.52 -2.04 -0.94
C MET A 61 2.50 -3.30 -1.76
N VAL A 62 1.93 -4.34 -1.16
CA VAL A 62 1.57 -5.56 -1.88
C VAL A 62 0.06 -5.56 -2.03
N LEU A 63 -0.40 -5.69 -3.26
CA LEU A 63 -1.83 -5.65 -3.56
C LEU A 63 -2.42 -7.02 -3.41
N ASP A 64 -3.70 -7.04 -2.98
CA ASP A 64 -4.46 -8.28 -2.88
C ASP A 64 -4.94 -8.64 -4.28
N PRO A 65 -4.62 -9.84 -4.79
CA PRO A 65 -5.07 -10.23 -6.12
C PRO A 65 -6.58 -10.31 -6.24
N TYR A 66 -7.27 -10.38 -5.12
CA TYR A 66 -8.73 -10.47 -5.15
C TYR A 66 -9.40 -9.14 -4.87
N GLY A 67 -8.65 -8.06 -4.88
CA GLY A 67 -9.25 -6.74 -4.75
C GLY A 67 -9.46 -6.26 -3.33
N GLY A 68 -8.83 -6.91 -2.37
CA GLY A 68 -8.94 -6.48 -0.99
C GLY A 68 -8.00 -5.33 -0.69
N ARG A 69 -7.80 -5.09 0.60
CA ARG A 69 -6.91 -4.03 1.04
C ARG A 69 -5.47 -4.38 0.74
N ALA A 70 -4.70 -3.37 0.42
CA ALA A 70 -3.27 -3.55 0.20
C ALA A 70 -2.54 -3.60 1.53
N ARG A 71 -1.36 -4.17 1.52
CA ARG A 71 -0.53 -4.27 2.72
C ARG A 71 0.74 -3.46 2.48
N ILE A 72 0.99 -2.49 3.34
CA ILE A 72 2.19 -1.67 3.26
C ILE A 72 3.34 -2.50 3.83
N VAL A 73 4.35 -2.76 3.01
CA VAL A 73 5.44 -3.65 3.39
C VAL A 73 6.76 -2.93 3.55
N ARG A 74 6.88 -1.71 3.05
CA ARG A 74 8.10 -0.93 3.21
C ARG A 74 7.78 0.50 3.58
N PRO A 75 8.56 1.09 4.49
CA PRO A 75 8.37 2.48 4.85
C PRO A 75 8.93 3.38 3.76
N PRO A 76 8.68 4.67 3.91
CA PRO A 76 9.22 5.64 2.97
C PRO A 76 10.73 5.63 2.94
#